data_3cc98d8b6378ca397d6f5a2d7c45abec
#
_entry.id   3cc98d8b6378ca397d6f5a2d7c45abec
#
_cell.length_a   1.000
_cell.length_b   1.000
_cell.length_c   1.000
_cell.angle_alpha   90.00
_cell.angle_beta   90.00
_cell.angle_gamma   90.00
#
_symmetry.space_group_name_H-M   'P 1'
#
loop_
_entity.id
_entity.type
_entity.pdbx_description
1 polymer ?
#
loop_
_entity_poly.entity_id
_entity_poly.type
_entity_poly.pdbx_seq_one_letter_code
_entity_poly.pdbx_strand_id
1 'polypeptide(L)'
;PYGAGVNLSKNATLLLDKLGLKDELISLGYLPERVNFRSFNNARLIKSVSLNEKSNDFISIDRRDLIDVMKEHYLSLNGELKFDHNCSYIKDTEIYFHNKQKTTSDLVIACDGIKSDIRTKYFDNLIPKFSNLVAWRGMTPRSELSSNSLWDQINIYLGPHGHIVHYPISKGNKINFVAIRKQKNWEDESWVSEGNMQELLSVFSLWNEDVLELFSKSDNLHKWGLYERKSIKKLVNGNLLLMGDAAHPMLPFLAQGSCLAIEDAYSFSELLKINTNLNKTLTNYQKLRLKRGNKIQVKSRIQGYMNHLSNRYLIFLRNAFLRIFGKSLQVSIHKYNAIKEIKHLPN
;
A
#
# COMPACT_ATOMS: atom_id res chain seq x y z
N PRO A 1 8.62 -2.73 -13.91
CA PRO A 1 7.87 -1.96 -12.89
C PRO A 1 8.73 -0.81 -12.41
N TYR A 2 8.18 0.40 -12.45
CA TYR A 2 8.89 1.60 -12.01
C TYR A 2 9.05 1.53 -10.48
N GLY A 3 10.26 1.84 -9.98
CA GLY A 3 10.59 1.84 -8.56
C GLY A 3 9.68 2.75 -7.76
N ALA A 4 9.23 2.29 -6.62
CA ALA A 4 8.46 3.03 -5.64
C ALA A 4 8.82 2.50 -4.27
N GLY A 5 8.87 3.38 -3.28
CA GLY A 5 9.00 2.92 -1.91
C GLY A 5 7.72 2.23 -1.43
N VAL A 6 7.89 1.20 -0.62
CA VAL A 6 6.84 0.48 0.10
C VAL A 6 7.22 0.40 1.58
N ASN A 7 6.24 0.57 2.44
CA ASN A 7 6.39 0.41 3.88
C ASN A 7 5.71 -0.89 4.33
N LEU A 8 6.48 -1.78 4.90
CA LEU A 8 6.01 -3.05 5.48
C LEU A 8 5.95 -2.91 7.00
N SER A 9 4.76 -2.94 7.55
CA SER A 9 4.55 -2.88 9.00
C SER A 9 4.43 -4.29 9.60
N LYS A 10 4.46 -4.38 10.92
CA LYS A 10 4.52 -5.62 11.71
C LYS A 10 3.54 -6.71 11.26
N ASN A 11 2.32 -6.34 10.85
CA ASN A 11 1.32 -7.28 10.36
C ASN A 11 1.75 -8.02 9.09
N ALA A 12 2.63 -7.42 8.27
CA ALA A 12 3.19 -8.05 7.07
C ALA A 12 4.57 -8.69 7.35
N THR A 13 5.47 -7.98 8.05
CA THR A 13 6.82 -8.49 8.30
C THR A 13 6.83 -9.76 9.15
N LEU A 14 5.87 -9.92 10.10
CA LEU A 14 5.66 -11.15 10.84
C LEU A 14 5.35 -12.35 9.93
N LEU A 15 4.62 -12.12 8.85
CA LEU A 15 4.23 -13.17 7.90
C LEU A 15 5.38 -13.50 6.93
N LEU A 16 6.12 -12.48 6.50
CA LEU A 16 7.32 -12.64 5.68
C LEU A 16 8.44 -13.35 6.46
N ASP A 17 8.53 -13.12 7.77
CA ASP A 17 9.42 -13.86 8.69
C ASP A 17 9.11 -15.37 8.71
N LYS A 18 7.82 -15.75 8.68
CA LYS A 18 7.38 -17.14 8.56
C LYS A 18 7.76 -17.80 7.23
N LEU A 19 7.98 -17.01 6.21
CA LEU A 19 8.49 -17.47 4.91
C LEU A 19 10.02 -17.47 4.82
N GLY A 20 10.72 -17.02 5.88
CA GLY A 20 12.18 -16.90 5.88
C GLY A 20 12.73 -15.71 5.09
N LEU A 21 11.88 -14.75 4.71
CA LEU A 21 12.26 -13.63 3.83
C LEU A 21 12.64 -12.34 4.59
N LYS A 22 12.36 -12.27 5.90
CA LYS A 22 12.49 -11.02 6.67
C LYS A 22 13.91 -10.48 6.70
N ASP A 23 14.90 -11.32 6.95
CA ASP A 23 16.30 -10.90 7.09
C ASP A 23 16.86 -10.37 5.78
N GLU A 24 16.51 -11.00 4.66
CA GLU A 24 16.88 -10.52 3.32
C GLU A 24 16.23 -9.15 3.03
N LEU A 25 14.95 -8.99 3.32
CA LEU A 25 14.26 -7.70 3.16
C LEU A 25 14.82 -6.60 4.06
N ILE A 26 15.28 -6.92 5.28
CA ILE A 26 16.00 -5.99 6.16
C ILE A 26 17.34 -5.59 5.52
N SER A 27 18.05 -6.54 4.92
CA SER A 27 19.35 -6.29 4.31
C SER A 27 19.29 -5.36 3.10
N LEU A 28 18.15 -5.31 2.39
CA LEU A 28 17.90 -4.48 1.20
C LEU A 28 17.19 -3.17 1.55
N GLY A 29 16.35 -3.18 2.57
CA GLY A 29 15.51 -2.08 3.00
C GLY A 29 16.20 -1.09 3.93
N TYR A 30 15.37 -0.33 4.63
CA TYR A 30 15.76 0.58 5.71
C TYR A 30 14.80 0.41 6.89
N LEU A 31 15.30 0.56 8.10
CA LEU A 31 14.54 0.44 9.35
C LEU A 31 14.33 1.81 9.98
N PRO A 32 13.29 2.57 9.59
CA PRO A 32 13.02 3.87 10.21
C PRO A 32 12.58 3.69 11.67
N GLU A 33 13.16 4.45 12.57
CA GLU A 33 12.81 4.37 13.99
C GLU A 33 11.48 5.03 14.31
N ARG A 34 11.11 6.06 13.53
CA ARG A 34 9.98 6.94 13.84
C ARG A 34 9.17 7.30 12.61
N VAL A 35 7.89 7.58 12.82
CA VAL A 35 7.08 8.39 11.93
C VAL A 35 6.75 9.72 12.60
N ASN A 36 7.02 10.79 11.90
CA ASN A 36 6.84 12.15 12.36
C ASN A 36 5.73 12.84 11.58
N PHE A 37 4.74 13.36 12.26
CA PHE A 37 3.74 14.25 11.68
C PHE A 37 4.19 15.69 11.85
N ARG A 38 4.25 16.43 10.75
CA ARG A 38 4.78 17.79 10.70
C ARG A 38 3.80 18.77 10.06
N SER A 39 3.94 20.04 10.39
CA SER A 39 3.26 21.13 9.69
C SER A 39 3.90 21.34 8.32
N PHE A 40 3.10 21.63 7.29
CA PHE A 40 3.55 21.75 5.91
C PHE A 40 4.52 22.91 5.65
N ASN A 41 4.33 24.05 6.33
CA ASN A 41 5.00 25.32 6.01
C ASN A 41 6.31 25.58 6.77
N ASN A 42 6.45 25.04 7.97
CA ASN A 42 7.61 25.30 8.84
C ASN A 42 8.19 24.01 9.45
N ALA A 43 7.81 22.86 8.94
CA ALA A 43 8.24 21.54 9.39
C ALA A 43 8.08 21.27 10.90
N ARG A 44 7.32 22.13 11.65
CA ARG A 44 7.12 21.97 13.08
C ARG A 44 6.54 20.61 13.40
N LEU A 45 7.18 19.89 14.33
CA LEU A 45 6.73 18.59 14.79
C LEU A 45 5.40 18.70 15.51
N ILE A 46 4.39 17.96 15.03
CA ILE A 46 3.07 17.82 15.66
C ILE A 46 3.09 16.62 16.59
N LYS A 47 3.58 15.47 16.09
CA LYS A 47 3.68 14.20 16.83
C LYS A 47 4.78 13.34 16.24
N SER A 48 5.53 12.68 17.10
CA SER A 48 6.43 11.57 16.74
C SER A 48 5.89 10.27 17.33
N VAL A 49 5.92 9.21 16.54
CA VAL A 49 5.52 7.85 16.96
C VAL A 49 6.64 6.90 16.61
N SER A 50 7.05 6.10 17.57
CA SER A 50 8.08 5.10 17.39
C SER A 50 7.56 3.88 16.63
N LEU A 51 8.40 3.30 15.78
CA LEU A 51 8.12 2.15 14.94
C LEU A 51 8.91 0.91 15.37
N ASN A 52 10.21 1.06 15.57
CA ASN A 52 11.18 -0.04 15.77
C ASN A 52 11.87 -0.02 17.14
N GLU A 53 11.26 0.57 18.19
CA GLU A 53 11.87 0.69 19.54
C GLU A 53 12.33 -0.65 20.15
N LYS A 54 11.69 -1.76 19.79
CA LYS A 54 11.93 -3.07 20.43
C LYS A 54 12.07 -4.24 19.44
N SER A 55 11.89 -3.99 18.15
CA SER A 55 11.90 -5.05 17.14
C SER A 55 12.02 -4.43 15.74
N ASN A 56 12.74 -5.09 14.85
CA ASN A 56 12.90 -4.70 13.44
C ASN A 56 11.66 -5.12 12.64
N ASP A 57 10.47 -4.65 13.04
CA ASP A 57 9.20 -5.09 12.47
C ASP A 57 8.62 -4.09 11.45
N PHE A 58 9.32 -2.96 11.20
CA PHE A 58 8.89 -2.00 10.20
C PHE A 58 10.02 -1.76 9.21
N ILE A 59 9.79 -2.07 7.94
CA ILE A 59 10.79 -1.99 6.87
C ILE A 59 10.27 -1.04 5.78
N SER A 60 11.06 -0.04 5.41
CA SER A 60 10.87 0.75 4.19
C SER A 60 11.78 0.19 3.10
N ILE A 61 11.24 -0.18 1.96
CA ILE A 61 11.98 -0.88 0.91
C ILE A 61 11.60 -0.39 -0.49
N ASP A 62 12.49 -0.48 -1.46
CA ASP A 62 12.12 -0.33 -2.88
C ASP A 62 11.18 -1.49 -3.27
N ARG A 63 10.09 -1.17 -3.93
CA ARG A 63 9.12 -2.18 -4.37
C ARG A 63 9.72 -3.23 -5.31
N ARG A 64 10.76 -2.86 -6.08
CA ARG A 64 11.46 -3.81 -6.96
C ARG A 64 12.17 -4.86 -6.15
N ASP A 65 12.92 -4.44 -5.14
CA ASP A 65 13.65 -5.36 -4.26
C ASP A 65 12.67 -6.35 -3.57
N LEU A 66 11.53 -5.84 -3.07
CA LEU A 66 10.50 -6.70 -2.49
C LEU A 66 9.97 -7.73 -3.49
N ILE A 67 9.68 -7.29 -4.73
CA ILE A 67 9.14 -8.17 -5.78
C ILE A 67 10.19 -9.21 -6.19
N ASP A 68 11.45 -8.81 -6.33
CA ASP A 68 12.52 -9.70 -6.78
C ASP A 68 12.78 -10.79 -5.72
N VAL A 69 12.89 -10.43 -4.45
CA VAL A 69 13.02 -11.39 -3.33
C VAL A 69 11.84 -12.39 -3.32
N MET A 70 10.61 -11.90 -3.43
CA MET A 70 9.43 -12.79 -3.44
C MET A 70 9.39 -13.68 -4.68
N LYS A 71 9.78 -13.15 -5.84
CA LYS A 71 9.83 -13.88 -7.11
C LYS A 71 10.89 -14.97 -7.08
N GLU A 72 12.10 -14.66 -6.63
CA GLU A 72 13.19 -15.62 -6.53
C GLU A 72 12.83 -16.75 -5.56
N HIS A 73 12.24 -16.42 -4.42
CA HIS A 73 11.74 -17.42 -3.48
C HIS A 73 10.64 -18.30 -4.12
N TYR A 74 9.68 -17.72 -4.83
CA TYR A 74 8.63 -18.47 -5.52
C TYR A 74 9.19 -19.44 -6.56
N LEU A 75 10.17 -18.99 -7.37
CA LEU A 75 10.83 -19.83 -8.38
C LEU A 75 11.66 -20.95 -7.73
N SER A 76 12.32 -20.69 -6.59
CA SER A 76 13.07 -21.72 -5.85
C SER A 76 12.18 -22.85 -5.32
N LEU A 77 10.88 -22.58 -5.17
CA LEU A 77 9.87 -23.56 -4.80
C LEU A 77 9.21 -24.24 -6.03
N ASN A 78 9.83 -24.14 -7.22
CA ASN A 78 9.30 -24.62 -8.49
C ASN A 78 7.98 -23.98 -8.93
N GLY A 79 7.73 -22.74 -8.50
CA GLY A 79 6.58 -21.96 -8.98
C GLY A 79 6.74 -21.57 -10.44
N GLU A 80 5.66 -21.58 -11.21
CA GLU A 80 5.66 -21.16 -12.62
C GLU A 80 5.20 -19.72 -12.77
N LEU A 81 5.92 -18.93 -13.59
CA LEU A 81 5.53 -17.59 -14.02
C LEU A 81 5.32 -17.57 -15.52
N LYS A 82 4.12 -17.20 -15.95
CA LYS A 82 3.75 -17.03 -17.35
C LYS A 82 3.39 -15.57 -17.62
N PHE A 83 4.20 -14.92 -18.44
CA PHE A 83 3.95 -13.55 -18.89
C PHE A 83 3.07 -13.56 -20.13
N ASP A 84 2.51 -12.40 -20.50
CA ASP A 84 1.61 -12.20 -21.64
C ASP A 84 0.34 -13.09 -21.61
N HIS A 85 -0.09 -13.46 -20.40
CA HIS A 85 -1.28 -14.27 -20.13
C HIS A 85 -2.37 -13.43 -19.47
N ASN A 86 -2.77 -12.32 -20.08
CA ASN A 86 -3.88 -11.51 -19.62
C ASN A 86 -5.19 -12.29 -19.74
N CYS A 87 -5.86 -12.53 -18.60
CA CYS A 87 -7.13 -13.25 -18.56
C CYS A 87 -8.23 -12.45 -19.28
N SER A 88 -8.87 -13.08 -20.26
CA SER A 88 -9.99 -12.51 -21.02
C SER A 88 -11.32 -12.79 -20.34
N TYR A 89 -11.57 -14.07 -20.06
CA TYR A 89 -12.76 -14.54 -19.32
C TYR A 89 -12.51 -15.92 -18.71
N ILE A 90 -13.40 -16.28 -17.77
CA ILE A 90 -13.37 -17.59 -17.10
C ILE A 90 -14.75 -18.23 -17.29
N LYS A 91 -14.74 -19.50 -17.66
CA LYS A 91 -15.95 -20.32 -17.77
C LYS A 91 -15.72 -21.63 -17.03
N ASP A 92 -16.47 -21.85 -15.97
CA ASP A 92 -16.32 -23.00 -15.08
C ASP A 92 -14.88 -23.10 -14.53
N THR A 93 -14.12 -24.13 -14.93
CA THR A 93 -12.70 -24.32 -14.57
C THR A 93 -11.74 -23.87 -15.64
N GLU A 94 -12.22 -23.45 -16.83
CA GLU A 94 -11.39 -23.00 -17.94
C GLU A 94 -11.12 -21.49 -17.88
N ILE A 95 -9.86 -21.12 -18.03
CA ILE A 95 -9.38 -19.73 -18.07
C ILE A 95 -8.91 -19.44 -19.49
N TYR A 96 -9.46 -18.41 -20.11
CA TYR A 96 -9.16 -17.97 -21.46
C TYR A 96 -8.34 -16.68 -21.43
N PHE A 97 -7.26 -16.63 -22.20
CA PHE A 97 -6.36 -15.48 -22.29
C PHE A 97 -6.55 -14.71 -23.59
N HIS A 98 -6.20 -13.42 -23.59
CA HIS A 98 -6.25 -12.59 -24.80
C HIS A 98 -5.33 -13.09 -25.93
N ASN A 99 -4.25 -13.78 -25.61
CA ASN A 99 -3.36 -14.43 -26.58
C ASN A 99 -3.93 -15.72 -27.20
N LYS A 100 -5.25 -16.00 -27.00
CA LYS A 100 -5.99 -17.18 -27.47
C LYS A 100 -5.58 -18.51 -26.81
N GLN A 101 -4.69 -18.50 -25.85
CA GLN A 101 -4.38 -19.69 -25.04
C GLN A 101 -5.46 -19.92 -24.00
N LYS A 102 -5.55 -21.15 -23.50
CA LYS A 102 -6.41 -21.50 -22.37
C LYS A 102 -5.71 -22.48 -21.42
N THR A 103 -6.17 -22.50 -20.19
CA THR A 103 -5.75 -23.46 -19.16
C THR A 103 -6.93 -23.81 -18.28
N THR A 104 -6.79 -24.86 -17.48
CA THR A 104 -7.78 -25.24 -16.47
C THR A 104 -7.21 -25.12 -15.07
N SER A 105 -8.06 -24.81 -14.09
CA SER A 105 -7.66 -24.74 -12.70
C SER A 105 -8.85 -25.00 -11.78
N ASP A 106 -8.61 -25.70 -10.67
CA ASP A 106 -9.62 -25.92 -9.62
C ASP A 106 -9.98 -24.64 -8.87
N LEU A 107 -9.05 -23.68 -8.82
CA LEU A 107 -9.21 -22.39 -8.16
C LEU A 107 -8.49 -21.30 -8.93
N VAL A 108 -9.13 -20.16 -9.09
CA VAL A 108 -8.53 -18.95 -9.68
C VAL A 108 -8.48 -17.86 -8.62
N ILE A 109 -7.29 -17.36 -8.36
CA ILE A 109 -7.05 -16.25 -7.44
C ILE A 109 -6.71 -15.00 -8.26
N ALA A 110 -7.61 -14.02 -8.27
CA ALA A 110 -7.40 -12.78 -9.00
C ALA A 110 -6.71 -11.74 -8.10
N CYS A 111 -5.52 -11.34 -8.52
CA CYS A 111 -4.68 -10.28 -7.93
C CYS A 111 -4.39 -9.16 -8.95
N ASP A 112 -5.33 -8.92 -9.87
CA ASP A 112 -5.22 -8.05 -11.06
C ASP A 112 -5.43 -6.56 -10.77
N GLY A 113 -5.35 -6.18 -9.49
CA GLY A 113 -5.27 -4.79 -9.06
C GLY A 113 -6.61 -4.05 -9.03
N ILE A 114 -6.54 -2.72 -8.81
CA ILE A 114 -7.74 -1.87 -8.69
C ILE A 114 -8.64 -1.89 -9.94
N LYS A 115 -8.05 -2.06 -11.12
CA LYS A 115 -8.78 -2.14 -12.39
C LYS A 115 -9.28 -3.57 -12.70
N SER A 116 -9.25 -4.49 -11.73
CA SER A 116 -9.62 -5.90 -11.89
C SER A 116 -10.83 -6.12 -12.79
N ASP A 117 -10.58 -6.75 -13.94
CA ASP A 117 -11.62 -7.21 -14.86
C ASP A 117 -12.39 -8.39 -14.28
N ILE A 118 -11.68 -9.28 -13.57
CA ILE A 118 -12.29 -10.43 -12.90
C ILE A 118 -13.31 -9.95 -11.87
N ARG A 119 -12.96 -8.96 -11.05
CA ARG A 119 -13.91 -8.38 -10.11
C ARG A 119 -15.12 -7.79 -10.83
N THR A 120 -14.91 -7.01 -11.87
CA THR A 120 -15.98 -6.33 -12.60
C THR A 120 -16.92 -7.31 -13.27
N LYS A 121 -16.39 -8.41 -13.84
CA LYS A 121 -17.19 -9.41 -14.57
C LYS A 121 -17.94 -10.39 -13.64
N TYR A 122 -17.31 -10.78 -12.52
CA TYR A 122 -17.79 -11.93 -11.74
C TYR A 122 -18.24 -11.60 -10.30
N PHE A 123 -17.98 -10.39 -9.79
CA PHE A 123 -18.31 -10.05 -8.40
C PHE A 123 -19.22 -8.82 -8.25
N ASP A 124 -18.82 -7.70 -8.81
CA ASP A 124 -19.60 -6.47 -8.86
C ASP A 124 -19.27 -5.70 -10.15
N ASN A 125 -20.24 -5.04 -10.73
CA ASN A 125 -20.04 -4.21 -11.93
C ASN A 125 -19.57 -2.79 -11.62
N LEU A 126 -19.02 -2.56 -10.44
CA LEU A 126 -18.56 -1.25 -10.00
C LEU A 126 -17.15 -0.99 -10.53
N ILE A 127 -16.98 0.08 -11.28
CA ILE A 127 -15.67 0.53 -11.77
C ILE A 127 -14.96 1.43 -10.75
N PRO A 128 -13.62 1.53 -10.78
CA PRO A 128 -12.90 2.52 -10.00
C PRO A 128 -13.37 3.94 -10.32
N LYS A 129 -13.44 4.79 -9.29
CA LYS A 129 -13.78 6.20 -9.43
C LYS A 129 -12.63 7.08 -9.02
N PHE A 130 -12.38 8.14 -9.77
CA PHE A 130 -11.40 9.15 -9.40
C PHE A 130 -11.78 9.80 -8.06
N SER A 131 -10.82 9.88 -7.15
CA SER A 131 -11.02 10.36 -5.78
C SER A 131 -10.91 11.89 -5.64
N ASN A 132 -10.74 12.63 -6.73
CA ASN A 132 -10.36 14.04 -6.77
C ASN A 132 -9.01 14.32 -6.07
N LEU A 133 -8.10 13.34 -6.13
CA LEU A 133 -6.75 13.44 -5.60
C LEU A 133 -5.76 12.99 -6.65
N VAL A 134 -4.70 13.77 -6.79
CA VAL A 134 -3.56 13.45 -7.65
C VAL A 134 -2.34 13.26 -6.76
N ALA A 135 -1.51 12.31 -7.13
CA ALA A 135 -0.26 12.01 -6.46
C ALA A 135 0.93 12.21 -7.40
N TRP A 136 1.98 12.85 -6.90
CA TRP A 136 3.31 12.84 -7.49
C TRP A 136 4.19 11.91 -6.66
N ARG A 137 5.07 11.20 -7.33
CA ARG A 137 6.05 10.32 -6.72
C ARG A 137 7.39 10.49 -7.40
N GLY A 138 8.42 10.56 -6.59
CA GLY A 138 9.81 10.58 -7.03
C GLY A 138 10.72 9.94 -6.01
N MET A 139 11.96 9.79 -6.39
CA MET A 139 13.04 9.34 -5.54
C MET A 139 14.21 10.30 -5.67
N THR A 140 14.83 10.64 -4.55
CA THR A 140 15.97 11.55 -4.51
C THR A 140 17.15 10.80 -3.92
N PRO A 141 18.33 10.82 -4.58
CA PRO A 141 19.55 10.29 -3.99
C PRO A 141 19.85 11.01 -2.66
N ARG A 142 20.16 10.25 -1.61
CA ARG A 142 20.46 10.83 -0.28
C ARG A 142 21.65 11.78 -0.32
N SER A 143 22.60 11.50 -1.21
CA SER A 143 23.82 12.33 -1.42
C SER A 143 23.54 13.72 -1.97
N GLU A 144 22.40 13.91 -2.64
CA GLU A 144 22.00 15.21 -3.21
C GLU A 144 21.34 16.13 -2.18
N LEU A 145 20.91 15.56 -1.04
CA LEU A 145 20.18 16.28 0.00
C LEU A 145 21.11 16.83 1.08
N SER A 146 20.71 17.93 1.69
CA SER A 146 21.37 18.51 2.85
C SER A 146 21.59 17.48 3.97
N SER A 147 22.64 17.71 4.79
CA SER A 147 22.94 16.85 5.94
C SER A 147 21.93 17.11 7.07
N ASN A 148 20.78 16.44 7.00
CA ASN A 148 19.68 16.60 7.95
C ASN A 148 19.13 15.22 8.36
N SER A 149 19.00 14.98 9.67
CA SER A 149 18.42 13.75 10.23
C SER A 149 16.93 13.55 9.90
N LEU A 150 16.26 14.53 9.30
CA LEU A 150 14.91 14.38 8.77
C LEU A 150 14.82 13.26 7.73
N TRP A 151 15.86 13.06 6.95
CA TRP A 151 15.90 12.07 5.88
C TRP A 151 15.99 10.63 6.38
N ASP A 152 16.40 10.42 7.62
CA ASP A 152 16.56 9.09 8.23
C ASP A 152 15.24 8.53 8.81
N GLN A 153 14.16 9.31 8.74
CA GLN A 153 12.87 8.97 9.34
C GLN A 153 11.73 9.07 8.32
N ILE A 154 10.59 8.47 8.66
CA ILE A 154 9.36 8.73 7.92
C ILE A 154 8.81 10.08 8.37
N ASN A 155 8.62 11.01 7.44
CA ASN A 155 7.99 12.30 7.73
C ASN A 155 6.73 12.48 6.89
N ILE A 156 5.66 12.91 7.55
CA ILE A 156 4.36 13.20 6.95
C ILE A 156 4.06 14.66 7.22
N TYR A 157 4.16 15.48 6.17
CA TYR A 157 3.82 16.89 6.24
C TYR A 157 2.34 17.08 5.92
N LEU A 158 1.60 17.67 6.84
CA LEU A 158 0.15 17.86 6.77
C LEU A 158 -0.18 19.30 6.41
N GLY A 159 -0.76 19.51 5.23
CA GLY A 159 -1.11 20.83 4.72
C GLY A 159 -2.57 20.94 4.26
N PRO A 160 -3.03 22.15 3.93
CA PRO A 160 -4.36 22.35 3.39
C PRO A 160 -4.49 21.66 2.04
N HIS A 161 -5.54 20.85 1.89
CA HIS A 161 -5.87 20.13 0.64
C HIS A 161 -4.84 19.12 0.16
N GLY A 162 -3.83 18.75 0.99
CA GLY A 162 -2.80 17.81 0.59
C GLY A 162 -1.89 17.39 1.74
N HIS A 163 -1.02 16.43 1.46
CA HIS A 163 0.06 16.02 2.36
C HIS A 163 1.20 15.44 1.55
N ILE A 164 2.37 15.39 2.17
CA ILE A 164 3.56 14.77 1.59
C ILE A 164 4.07 13.77 2.60
N VAL A 165 4.45 12.60 2.13
CA VAL A 165 5.20 11.63 2.90
C VAL A 165 6.54 11.36 2.21
N HIS A 166 7.60 11.33 2.99
CA HIS A 166 8.88 10.82 2.52
C HIS A 166 9.49 9.84 3.53
N TYR A 167 10.33 8.96 3.05
CA TYR A 167 11.02 7.97 3.84
C TYR A 167 12.23 7.38 3.10
N PRO A 168 13.29 6.97 3.82
CA PRO A 168 14.44 6.32 3.23
C PRO A 168 14.12 4.91 2.76
N ILE A 169 14.77 4.51 1.66
CA ILE A 169 14.75 3.15 1.07
C ILE A 169 16.18 2.79 0.63
N SER A 170 16.38 1.57 0.13
CA SER A 170 17.66 1.12 -0.41
C SER A 170 18.81 1.37 0.55
N LYS A 171 18.71 0.85 1.79
CA LYS A 171 19.69 1.06 2.90
C LYS A 171 19.90 2.54 3.29
N GLY A 172 18.94 3.41 2.98
CA GLY A 172 19.03 4.84 3.23
C GLY A 172 19.66 5.66 2.10
N ASN A 173 20.08 5.02 1.00
CA ASN A 173 20.74 5.70 -0.11
C ASN A 173 19.77 6.53 -0.97
N LYS A 174 18.47 6.28 -0.85
CA LYS A 174 17.43 7.01 -1.59
C LYS A 174 16.31 7.41 -0.65
N ILE A 175 15.78 8.60 -0.90
CA ILE A 175 14.56 9.09 -0.22
C ILE A 175 13.41 9.02 -1.21
N ASN A 176 12.45 8.15 -0.93
CA ASN A 176 11.22 8.08 -1.68
C ASN A 176 10.23 9.11 -1.14
N PHE A 177 9.49 9.77 -2.03
CA PHE A 177 8.39 10.64 -1.61
C PHE A 177 7.12 10.38 -2.40
N VAL A 178 6.00 10.69 -1.76
CA VAL A 178 4.67 10.79 -2.38
C VAL A 178 4.04 12.09 -1.92
N ALA A 179 3.74 12.98 -2.86
CA ALA A 179 3.07 14.25 -2.63
C ALA A 179 1.65 14.16 -3.18
N ILE A 180 0.64 14.39 -2.33
CA ILE A 180 -0.78 14.25 -2.69
C ILE A 180 -1.48 15.58 -2.55
N ARG A 181 -2.29 15.91 -3.56
CA ARG A 181 -3.06 17.17 -3.61
C ARG A 181 -4.47 16.93 -4.14
N LYS A 182 -5.44 17.72 -3.67
CA LYS A 182 -6.78 17.80 -4.28
C LYS A 182 -6.69 18.43 -5.65
N GLN A 183 -7.26 17.75 -6.65
CA GLN A 183 -7.39 18.22 -8.02
C GLN A 183 -8.71 17.69 -8.58
N LYS A 184 -9.58 18.57 -9.07
CA LYS A 184 -10.94 18.20 -9.50
C LYS A 184 -10.96 17.48 -10.84
N ASN A 185 -10.10 17.87 -11.77
CA ASN A 185 -10.06 17.32 -13.13
C ASN A 185 -8.80 16.51 -13.30
N TRP A 186 -8.95 15.29 -13.77
CA TRP A 186 -7.86 14.39 -14.13
C TRP A 186 -8.31 13.58 -15.34
N GLU A 187 -7.62 13.70 -16.45
CA GLU A 187 -7.98 13.08 -17.73
C GLU A 187 -7.10 11.87 -18.06
N ASP A 188 -5.91 11.79 -17.46
CA ASP A 188 -4.97 10.73 -17.74
C ASP A 188 -5.13 9.56 -16.75
N GLU A 189 -5.47 8.38 -17.26
CA GLU A 189 -5.60 7.16 -16.46
C GLU A 189 -4.29 6.39 -16.29
N SER A 190 -3.17 6.91 -16.82
CA SER A 190 -1.87 6.23 -16.75
C SER A 190 -1.24 6.34 -15.36
N TRP A 191 -0.73 5.21 -14.86
CA TRP A 191 0.11 5.16 -13.65
C TRP A 191 1.56 5.58 -13.91
N VAL A 192 1.89 5.86 -15.17
CA VAL A 192 3.26 6.01 -15.69
C VAL A 192 3.45 7.36 -16.36
N SER A 193 2.49 8.28 -16.23
CA SER A 193 2.64 9.61 -16.81
C SER A 193 3.83 10.32 -16.16
N GLU A 194 4.69 10.84 -17.01
CA GLU A 194 5.82 11.65 -16.58
C GLU A 194 5.29 12.90 -15.85
N GLY A 195 5.81 13.14 -14.65
CA GLY A 195 5.44 14.31 -13.86
C GLY A 195 6.23 15.53 -14.31
N ASN A 196 5.58 16.69 -14.34
CA ASN A 196 6.27 17.95 -14.58
C ASN A 196 6.80 18.52 -13.26
N MET A 197 8.12 18.73 -13.16
CA MET A 197 8.80 19.25 -11.97
C MET A 197 8.37 20.69 -11.66
N GLN A 198 8.21 21.54 -12.67
CA GLN A 198 7.80 22.93 -12.47
C GLN A 198 6.38 23.00 -11.91
N GLU A 199 5.48 22.14 -12.40
CA GLU A 199 4.15 22.00 -11.86
C GLU A 199 4.19 21.56 -10.38
N LEU A 200 4.97 20.53 -10.05
CA LEU A 200 5.12 20.06 -8.68
C LEU A 200 5.59 21.17 -7.74
N LEU A 201 6.67 21.85 -8.10
CA LEU A 201 7.21 22.96 -7.31
C LEU A 201 6.23 24.13 -7.17
N SER A 202 5.49 24.45 -8.22
CA SER A 202 4.44 25.49 -8.20
C SER A 202 3.30 25.12 -7.25
N VAL A 203 2.77 23.90 -7.35
CA VAL A 203 1.66 23.41 -6.53
C VAL A 203 2.01 23.37 -5.04
N PHE A 204 3.27 23.12 -4.70
CA PHE A 204 3.77 23.01 -3.33
C PHE A 204 4.66 24.20 -2.91
N SER A 205 4.65 25.33 -3.63
CA SER A 205 5.55 26.48 -3.41
C SER A 205 5.50 27.09 -2.00
N LEU A 206 4.37 26.94 -1.29
CA LEU A 206 4.19 27.42 0.09
C LEU A 206 4.61 26.39 1.15
N TRP A 207 5.18 25.27 0.73
CA TRP A 207 5.61 24.24 1.64
C TRP A 207 7.05 24.50 2.11
N ASN A 208 7.45 23.78 3.14
CA ASN A 208 8.75 23.91 3.77
C ASN A 208 9.92 23.67 2.80
N GLU A 209 11.03 24.32 3.01
CA GLU A 209 12.21 24.29 2.15
C GLU A 209 12.80 22.89 1.98
N ASP A 210 12.81 22.04 3.03
CA ASP A 210 13.30 20.66 2.94
C ASP A 210 12.47 19.87 1.90
N VAL A 211 11.15 20.11 1.85
CA VAL A 211 10.26 19.48 0.87
C VAL A 211 10.56 19.96 -0.54
N LEU A 212 10.81 21.24 -0.73
CA LEU A 212 11.15 21.81 -2.04
C LEU A 212 12.54 21.33 -2.49
N GLU A 213 13.51 21.22 -1.58
CA GLU A 213 14.81 20.61 -1.84
C GLU A 213 14.66 19.15 -2.31
N LEU A 214 13.86 18.35 -1.58
CA LEU A 214 13.58 16.96 -1.92
C LEU A 214 13.01 16.83 -3.35
N PHE A 215 12.09 17.70 -3.72
CA PHE A 215 11.50 17.67 -5.06
C PHE A 215 12.50 18.06 -6.14
N SER A 216 13.17 19.20 -5.98
CA SER A 216 14.07 19.75 -6.99
C SER A 216 15.24 18.84 -7.35
N LYS A 217 15.60 17.93 -6.45
CA LYS A 217 16.70 16.95 -6.60
C LYS A 217 16.21 15.55 -6.99
N SER A 218 14.91 15.40 -7.25
CA SER A 218 14.34 14.08 -7.52
C SER A 218 14.50 13.65 -8.98
N ASP A 219 14.73 12.34 -9.13
CA ASP A 219 14.73 11.65 -10.40
C ASP A 219 13.39 10.93 -10.63
N ASN A 220 13.07 10.68 -11.90
CA ASN A 220 11.93 9.85 -12.31
C ASN A 220 10.60 10.25 -11.66
N LEU A 221 10.25 11.52 -11.80
CA LEU A 221 8.98 12.04 -11.31
C LEU A 221 7.81 11.47 -12.10
N HIS A 222 6.85 10.88 -11.40
CA HIS A 222 5.60 10.39 -11.97
C HIS A 222 4.41 11.08 -11.33
N LYS A 223 3.34 11.29 -12.12
CA LYS A 223 2.08 11.88 -11.68
C LYS A 223 0.92 10.98 -12.08
N TRP A 224 -0.02 10.72 -11.17
CA TRP A 224 -1.22 9.92 -11.48
C TRP A 224 -2.41 10.31 -10.61
N GLY A 225 -3.60 10.08 -11.14
CA GLY A 225 -4.85 10.20 -10.39
C GLY A 225 -5.01 9.05 -9.39
N LEU A 226 -5.49 9.36 -8.20
CA LEU A 226 -5.84 8.34 -7.21
C LEU A 226 -7.29 7.90 -7.42
N TYR A 227 -7.48 6.59 -7.56
CA TYR A 227 -8.78 5.97 -7.74
C TYR A 227 -9.18 5.16 -6.52
N GLU A 228 -10.47 5.04 -6.30
CA GLU A 228 -11.04 4.18 -5.25
C GLU A 228 -12.20 3.36 -5.80
N ARG A 229 -12.46 2.21 -5.17
CA ARG A 229 -13.66 1.41 -5.40
C ARG A 229 -14.46 1.31 -4.13
N LYS A 230 -15.76 1.13 -4.24
CA LYS A 230 -16.60 0.80 -3.08
C LYS A 230 -16.14 -0.51 -2.44
N SER A 231 -16.34 -0.63 -1.14
CA SER A 231 -16.08 -1.87 -0.41
C SER A 231 -16.89 -3.02 -1.00
N ILE A 232 -16.22 -4.15 -1.20
CA ILE A 232 -16.82 -5.35 -1.80
C ILE A 232 -17.73 -6.07 -0.79
N LYS A 233 -18.72 -6.79 -1.29
CA LYS A 233 -19.66 -7.56 -0.45
C LYS A 233 -19.27 -9.03 -0.31
N LYS A 234 -18.51 -9.59 -1.26
CA LYS A 234 -18.03 -10.97 -1.25
C LYS A 234 -16.64 -11.05 -1.91
N LEU A 235 -15.79 -11.94 -1.42
CA LEU A 235 -14.45 -12.20 -1.96
C LEU A 235 -14.38 -13.49 -2.76
N VAL A 236 -15.40 -14.34 -2.63
CA VAL A 236 -15.46 -15.66 -3.25
C VAL A 236 -16.71 -15.75 -4.13
N ASN A 237 -16.56 -16.32 -5.31
CA ASN A 237 -17.65 -16.62 -6.22
C ASN A 237 -17.37 -17.95 -6.95
N GLY A 238 -17.98 -19.05 -6.45
CA GLY A 238 -17.60 -20.39 -6.92
C GLY A 238 -16.13 -20.68 -6.63
N ASN A 239 -15.37 -21.00 -7.66
CA ASN A 239 -13.93 -21.22 -7.63
C ASN A 239 -13.09 -19.96 -7.91
N LEU A 240 -13.69 -18.78 -7.90
CA LEU A 240 -12.97 -17.51 -8.05
C LEU A 240 -12.78 -16.84 -6.68
N LEU A 241 -11.56 -16.37 -6.42
CA LEU A 241 -11.17 -15.68 -5.20
C LEU A 241 -10.46 -14.37 -5.53
N LEU A 242 -10.81 -13.28 -4.85
CA LEU A 242 -10.12 -11.99 -4.98
C LEU A 242 -9.16 -11.76 -3.81
N MET A 243 -7.96 -11.22 -4.11
CA MET A 243 -6.95 -10.81 -3.12
C MET A 243 -6.34 -9.45 -3.47
N GLY A 244 -5.71 -8.84 -2.48
CA GLY A 244 -5.00 -7.57 -2.63
C GLY A 244 -5.88 -6.46 -3.17
N ASP A 245 -5.35 -5.64 -4.11
CA ASP A 245 -6.09 -4.50 -4.65
C ASP A 245 -7.27 -4.87 -5.56
N ALA A 246 -7.36 -6.10 -6.06
CA ALA A 246 -8.56 -6.60 -6.71
C ALA A 246 -9.73 -6.70 -5.73
N ALA A 247 -9.44 -7.12 -4.49
CA ALA A 247 -10.41 -7.26 -3.41
C ALA A 247 -10.65 -5.94 -2.66
N HIS A 248 -9.58 -5.29 -2.20
CA HIS A 248 -9.59 -4.19 -1.24
C HIS A 248 -8.77 -2.98 -1.68
N PRO A 249 -8.99 -2.42 -2.89
CA PRO A 249 -8.22 -1.27 -3.33
C PRO A 249 -8.45 -0.10 -2.38
N MET A 250 -7.36 0.54 -1.95
CA MET A 250 -7.42 1.62 -0.98
C MET A 250 -6.55 2.80 -1.38
N LEU A 251 -6.92 3.98 -0.93
CA LEU A 251 -6.07 5.15 -1.01
C LEU A 251 -4.81 4.95 -0.14
N PRO A 252 -3.64 5.51 -0.50
CA PRO A 252 -2.35 5.13 0.10
C PRO A 252 -2.08 5.70 1.52
N PHE A 253 -3.08 6.26 2.19
CA PHE A 253 -2.92 7.07 3.40
C PHE A 253 -2.51 6.31 4.67
N LEU A 254 -2.63 4.99 4.67
CA LEU A 254 -2.22 4.13 5.79
C LEU A 254 -1.01 3.26 5.46
N ALA A 255 -0.49 3.30 4.24
CA ALA A 255 0.57 2.42 3.75
C ALA A 255 0.28 0.92 4.00
N GLN A 256 -0.99 0.48 3.82
CA GLN A 256 -1.43 -0.87 4.15
C GLN A 256 -1.79 -1.73 2.93
N GLY A 257 -1.71 -1.22 1.69
CA GLY A 257 -2.07 -1.99 0.50
C GLY A 257 -1.26 -3.29 0.37
N SER A 258 0.06 -3.17 0.32
CA SER A 258 0.96 -4.34 0.26
C SER A 258 0.86 -5.24 1.50
N CYS A 259 0.75 -4.65 2.69
CA CYS A 259 0.59 -5.40 3.93
C CYS A 259 -0.70 -6.24 3.91
N LEU A 260 -1.81 -5.68 3.41
CA LEU A 260 -3.09 -6.37 3.33
C LEU A 260 -3.06 -7.51 2.31
N ALA A 261 -2.38 -7.31 1.17
CA ALA A 261 -2.18 -8.37 0.17
C ALA A 261 -1.38 -9.55 0.73
N ILE A 262 -0.32 -9.27 1.50
CA ILE A 262 0.47 -10.29 2.21
C ILE A 262 -0.39 -11.01 3.26
N GLU A 263 -1.21 -10.26 4.03
CA GLU A 263 -2.16 -10.86 4.97
C GLU A 263 -3.15 -11.79 4.24
N ASP A 264 -3.67 -11.39 3.07
CA ASP A 264 -4.62 -12.19 2.27
C ASP A 264 -3.98 -13.51 1.84
N ALA A 265 -2.81 -13.46 1.21
CA ALA A 265 -2.10 -14.63 0.71
C ALA A 265 -1.75 -15.61 1.84
N TYR A 266 -1.18 -15.09 2.93
CA TYR A 266 -0.85 -15.91 4.10
C TYR A 266 -2.09 -16.56 4.73
N SER A 267 -3.15 -15.78 4.93
CA SER A 267 -4.39 -16.31 5.53
C SER A 267 -4.99 -17.43 4.70
N PHE A 268 -4.99 -17.28 3.38
CA PHE A 268 -5.51 -18.33 2.48
C PHE A 268 -4.63 -19.58 2.52
N SER A 269 -3.32 -19.44 2.45
CA SER A 269 -2.36 -20.55 2.53
C SER A 269 -2.50 -21.36 3.83
N GLU A 270 -2.61 -20.68 4.98
CA GLU A 270 -2.82 -21.38 6.26
C GLU A 270 -4.19 -22.06 6.34
N LEU A 271 -5.23 -21.44 5.81
CA LEU A 271 -6.56 -22.07 5.75
C LEU A 271 -6.59 -23.31 4.84
N LEU A 272 -5.81 -23.34 3.77
CA LEU A 272 -5.64 -24.53 2.94
C LEU A 272 -4.98 -25.70 3.70
N LYS A 273 -4.02 -25.40 4.59
CA LYS A 273 -3.32 -26.42 5.39
C LYS A 273 -4.23 -27.07 6.44
N ILE A 274 -5.12 -26.27 7.05
CA ILE A 274 -5.95 -26.76 8.18
C ILE A 274 -7.32 -27.29 7.75
N ASN A 275 -7.80 -26.98 6.55
CA ASN A 275 -9.08 -27.48 6.06
C ASN A 275 -8.86 -28.55 4.99
N THR A 276 -9.58 -29.64 5.08
CA THR A 276 -9.58 -30.72 4.09
C THR A 276 -10.46 -30.44 2.86
N ASN A 277 -11.30 -29.41 2.95
CA ASN A 277 -12.29 -29.07 1.91
C ASN A 277 -12.09 -27.62 1.46
N LEU A 278 -11.95 -27.43 0.14
CA LEU A 278 -11.76 -26.11 -0.48
C LEU A 278 -12.93 -25.14 -0.17
N ASN A 279 -14.17 -25.62 -0.18
CA ASN A 279 -15.34 -24.77 0.12
C ASN A 279 -15.30 -24.22 1.55
N LYS A 280 -14.86 -25.01 2.52
CA LYS A 280 -14.67 -24.59 3.91
C LYS A 280 -13.53 -23.54 3.98
N THR A 281 -12.43 -23.77 3.27
CA THR A 281 -11.31 -22.81 3.15
C THR A 281 -11.80 -21.46 2.62
N LEU A 282 -12.53 -21.46 1.50
CA LEU A 282 -13.04 -20.25 0.86
C LEU A 282 -14.04 -19.50 1.77
N THR A 283 -14.91 -20.22 2.45
CA THR A 283 -15.87 -19.66 3.41
C THR A 283 -15.16 -18.98 4.59
N ASN A 284 -14.18 -19.66 5.18
CA ASN A 284 -13.38 -19.14 6.29
C ASN A 284 -12.53 -17.94 5.86
N TYR A 285 -11.91 -18.00 4.68
CA TYR A 285 -11.18 -16.88 4.10
C TYR A 285 -12.08 -15.64 3.93
N GLN A 286 -13.23 -15.81 3.31
CA GLN A 286 -14.17 -14.71 3.13
C GLN A 286 -14.58 -14.09 4.47
N LYS A 287 -14.93 -14.89 5.47
CA LYS A 287 -15.32 -14.41 6.80
C LYS A 287 -14.21 -13.59 7.46
N LEU A 288 -12.97 -14.06 7.35
CA LEU A 288 -11.81 -13.43 7.97
C LEU A 288 -11.41 -12.13 7.24
N ARG A 289 -11.28 -12.21 5.91
CA ARG A 289 -10.64 -11.15 5.14
C ARG A 289 -11.57 -10.03 4.68
N LEU A 290 -12.85 -10.33 4.41
CA LEU A 290 -13.82 -9.33 4.00
C LEU A 290 -13.98 -8.20 5.03
N LYS A 291 -14.16 -8.56 6.30
CA LYS A 291 -14.28 -7.58 7.39
C LYS A 291 -13.00 -6.77 7.58
N ARG A 292 -11.85 -7.43 7.55
CA ARG A 292 -10.53 -6.78 7.71
C ARG A 292 -10.25 -5.79 6.59
N GLY A 293 -10.37 -6.23 5.33
CA GLY A 293 -10.09 -5.41 4.15
C GLY A 293 -10.99 -4.18 4.07
N ASN A 294 -12.31 -4.37 4.20
CA ASN A 294 -13.28 -3.27 4.19
C ASN A 294 -13.03 -2.26 5.33
N LYS A 295 -12.67 -2.74 6.53
CA LYS A 295 -12.33 -1.86 7.66
C LYS A 295 -11.10 -1.00 7.38
N ILE A 296 -10.04 -1.57 6.81
CA ILE A 296 -8.81 -0.83 6.48
C ILE A 296 -9.08 0.17 5.34
N GLN A 297 -9.84 -0.21 4.32
CA GLN A 297 -10.24 0.68 3.24
C GLN A 297 -10.97 1.93 3.76
N VAL A 298 -11.94 1.75 4.67
CA VAL A 298 -12.66 2.88 5.29
C VAL A 298 -11.73 3.73 6.14
N LYS A 299 -10.88 3.11 6.97
CA LYS A 299 -9.90 3.84 7.80
C LYS A 299 -8.92 4.65 6.96
N SER A 300 -8.47 4.12 5.82
CA SER A 300 -7.59 4.84 4.89
C SER A 300 -8.28 6.08 4.34
N ARG A 301 -9.55 5.98 3.94
CA ARG A 301 -10.33 7.14 3.47
C ARG A 301 -10.47 8.21 4.56
N ILE A 302 -10.78 7.82 5.79
CA ILE A 302 -10.88 8.75 6.93
C ILE A 302 -9.53 9.44 7.18
N GLN A 303 -8.42 8.68 7.13
CA GLN A 303 -7.08 9.25 7.27
C GLN A 303 -6.80 10.31 6.21
N GLY A 304 -7.20 10.08 4.96
CA GLY A 304 -7.08 11.06 3.88
C GLY A 304 -7.83 12.36 4.18
N TYR A 305 -9.06 12.28 4.69
CA TYR A 305 -9.80 13.47 5.11
C TYR A 305 -9.07 14.23 6.22
N MET A 306 -8.55 13.53 7.21
CA MET A 306 -7.81 14.14 8.32
C MET A 306 -6.51 14.80 7.83
N ASN A 307 -5.80 14.16 6.90
CA ASN A 307 -4.55 14.70 6.36
C ASN A 307 -4.76 15.99 5.54
N HIS A 308 -5.91 16.14 4.87
CA HIS A 308 -6.19 17.21 3.91
C HIS A 308 -7.08 18.34 4.45
N LEU A 309 -7.24 18.44 5.77
CA LEU A 309 -8.01 19.52 6.39
C LEU A 309 -7.43 20.89 6.04
N SER A 310 -8.31 21.85 5.68
CA SER A 310 -7.94 23.23 5.35
C SER A 310 -8.50 24.26 6.33
N ASN A 311 -9.57 23.92 7.05
CA ASN A 311 -10.13 24.79 8.07
C ASN A 311 -9.22 24.86 9.30
N ARG A 312 -8.82 26.06 9.74
CA ARG A 312 -7.87 26.29 10.82
C ARG A 312 -8.29 25.68 12.16
N TYR A 313 -9.58 25.68 12.48
CA TYR A 313 -10.10 25.09 13.72
C TYR A 313 -10.04 23.55 13.66
N LEU A 314 -10.42 22.96 12.55
CA LEU A 314 -10.32 21.50 12.37
C LEU A 314 -8.87 21.04 12.35
N ILE A 315 -7.94 21.82 11.79
CA ILE A 315 -6.50 21.55 11.86
C ILE A 315 -6.01 21.56 13.31
N PHE A 316 -6.43 22.55 14.11
CA PHE A 316 -6.08 22.60 15.52
C PHE A 316 -6.59 21.36 16.28
N LEU A 317 -7.85 21.00 16.09
CA LEU A 317 -8.45 19.80 16.70
C LEU A 317 -7.74 18.52 16.24
N ARG A 318 -7.44 18.37 14.96
CA ARG A 318 -6.65 17.25 14.42
C ARG A 318 -5.28 17.16 15.10
N ASN A 319 -4.58 18.28 15.22
CA ASN A 319 -3.24 18.29 15.81
C ASN A 319 -3.29 17.91 17.30
N ALA A 320 -4.29 18.40 18.06
CA ALA A 320 -4.52 17.99 19.42
C ALA A 320 -4.83 16.50 19.53
N PHE A 321 -5.71 16.00 18.67
CA PHE A 321 -6.05 14.57 18.59
C PHE A 321 -4.82 13.69 18.27
N LEU A 322 -3.99 14.09 17.30
CA LEU A 322 -2.77 13.36 16.97
C LEU A 322 -1.76 13.33 18.11
N ARG A 323 -1.63 14.43 18.88
CA ARG A 323 -0.74 14.48 20.06
C ARG A 323 -1.15 13.46 21.12
N ILE A 324 -2.44 13.28 21.33
CA ILE A 324 -2.98 12.38 22.36
C ILE A 324 -3.05 10.94 21.84
N PHE A 325 -3.69 10.72 20.70
CA PHE A 325 -4.07 9.40 20.20
C PHE A 325 -3.22 8.86 19.04
N GLY A 326 -2.27 9.63 18.50
CA GLY A 326 -1.51 9.25 17.32
C GLY A 326 -0.79 7.89 17.44
N LYS A 327 -0.23 7.58 18.61
CA LYS A 327 0.40 6.26 18.89
C LYS A 327 -0.64 5.13 18.85
N SER A 328 -1.79 5.32 19.47
CA SER A 328 -2.85 4.30 19.54
C SER A 328 -3.43 3.94 18.16
N LEU A 329 -3.60 4.95 17.30
CA LEU A 329 -4.12 4.75 15.95
C LEU A 329 -3.20 3.86 15.10
N GLN A 330 -1.91 4.15 15.06
CA GLN A 330 -0.94 3.34 14.31
C GLN A 330 -0.81 1.93 14.87
N VAL A 331 -0.67 1.83 16.19
CA VAL A 331 -0.59 0.54 16.87
C VAL A 331 -1.81 -0.34 16.58
N SER A 332 -3.02 0.22 16.50
CA SER A 332 -4.24 -0.55 16.21
C SER A 332 -4.28 -1.18 14.82
N ILE A 333 -3.55 -0.62 13.87
CA ILE A 333 -3.47 -1.12 12.48
C ILE A 333 -2.35 -2.17 12.36
N HIS A 334 -1.18 -1.87 12.90
CA HIS A 334 0.02 -2.68 12.79
C HIS A 334 0.02 -3.92 13.70
N LYS A 335 -0.79 -3.93 14.77
CA LYS A 335 -0.91 -5.06 15.71
C LYS A 335 -1.78 -6.21 15.22
N TYR A 336 -2.43 -6.07 14.06
CA TYR A 336 -3.20 -7.18 13.52
C TYR A 336 -2.29 -8.40 13.28
N ASN A 337 -2.78 -9.56 13.68
CA ASN A 337 -2.02 -10.80 13.57
C ASN A 337 -2.90 -11.87 12.92
N ALA A 338 -2.69 -12.10 11.63
CA ALA A 338 -3.45 -13.07 10.86
C ALA A 338 -3.35 -14.50 11.44
N ILE A 339 -2.18 -14.87 11.98
CA ILE A 339 -1.96 -16.19 12.59
C ILE A 339 -2.90 -16.41 13.79
N LYS A 340 -3.07 -15.38 14.64
CA LYS A 340 -3.98 -15.46 15.79
C LYS A 340 -5.44 -15.53 15.36
N GLU A 341 -5.83 -14.72 14.39
CA GLU A 341 -7.21 -14.67 13.88
C GLU A 341 -7.63 -16.02 13.27
N ILE A 342 -6.72 -16.69 12.55
CA ILE A 342 -6.98 -18.02 11.96
C ILE A 342 -7.21 -19.06 13.08
N LYS A 343 -6.43 -19.02 14.15
CA LYS A 343 -6.56 -19.94 15.30
C LYS A 343 -7.88 -19.79 16.06
N HIS A 344 -8.52 -18.63 15.96
CA HIS A 344 -9.81 -18.34 16.61
C HIS A 344 -11.03 -18.62 15.72
N LEU A 345 -10.83 -19.13 14.50
CA LEU A 345 -11.94 -19.56 13.68
C LEU A 345 -12.57 -20.84 14.30
N PRO A 346 -13.90 -20.92 14.38
CA PRO A 346 -14.55 -22.14 14.82
C PRO A 346 -14.27 -23.28 13.84
N ASN A 347 -14.02 -24.45 14.38
CA ASN A 347 -13.80 -25.70 13.62
C ASN A 347 -14.98 -26.05 12.71
#